data_e9c876fd46415827d56d7e357b5d5677
#
_entry.id   e9c876fd46415827d56d7e357b5d5677
#
_cell.length_a   1.000
_cell.length_b   1.000
_cell.length_c   1.000
_cell.angle_alpha   90.00
_cell.angle_beta   90.00
_cell.angle_gamma   90.00
#
_symmetry.space_group_name_H-M   'P 1'
#
loop_
_entity.id
_entity.type
_entity.pdbx_description
1 polymer ?
#
loop_
_entity_poly.entity_id
_entity_poly.type
_entity_poly.pdbx_seq_one_letter_code
_entity_poly.pdbx_strand_id
1 'polypeptide(L)'
;MNAPQAFDSKADIGHYIGGNLVNPKEGRFADVYNPAKGTIARRVALANRKEVDAAVAVAQAAFQTWSQTSPLRRARILFKYLDLLNANRDALAAIITAEHGKVFTDAQGEVTRGIEIVEFATGIPELLKGEYTEQVSTDIDNWVMRQPLGVVAGITPFNFPVMVPMWMFPVAIACGNTFILKPSPTDPSASLLMAKLLKEAGLPDGVFNVVQGDKEAVDALIENPDVKAVSFVGSTPIANYIYERCAHFGKRSQALGGAKNHMVIMPDADMDKAIDALIGAAYGSAGERCMAISVAVLVGDAADRIMPKLIERTKTLKVKNGMELDAEMGPIVTKAALERITGYIESGVASGAKLLVDGRGLKVPGSESGFFIGGTLFDNVKPDMKIYLEEIFGPVLSCLRVANFTDALNLVNSCEFGNGVACFTSDGNIAREFARRVQVGMVGINVPIPVPMAWHGFGGWKKSIFGDMHAYGKEGVRFYTKQKSVMQRWPESIAKGAEFVMPTSK
;
A
#
# COMPACT_ATOMS: atom_id res chain seq x y z
N MET A 1 27.27 1.73 9.80
CA MET A 1 26.33 2.47 10.67
C MET A 1 25.77 1.49 11.69
N ASN A 2 25.91 1.76 12.98
CA ASN A 2 25.34 0.89 14.00
C ASN A 2 23.80 1.07 13.97
N ALA A 3 23.06 -0.02 13.85
CA ALA A 3 21.62 0.01 14.02
C ALA A 3 21.28 0.64 15.39
N PRO A 4 20.22 1.45 15.50
CA PRO A 4 19.85 2.04 16.78
C PRO A 4 19.63 0.95 17.82
N GLN A 5 20.30 1.03 18.97
CA GLN A 5 20.26 0.05 20.07
C GLN A 5 18.84 -0.24 20.63
N ALA A 6 17.83 0.52 20.23
CA ALA A 6 16.45 0.39 20.71
C ALA A 6 15.71 -0.89 20.25
N PHE A 7 16.24 -1.63 19.26
CA PHE A 7 15.59 -2.82 18.69
C PHE A 7 16.39 -4.13 18.86
N ASP A 8 17.44 -4.13 19.63
CA ASP A 8 18.25 -5.32 19.93
C ASP A 8 17.66 -6.18 21.06
N SER A 9 16.43 -5.90 21.49
CA SER A 9 15.76 -6.71 22.49
C SER A 9 15.22 -7.99 21.83
N LYS A 10 15.62 -9.16 22.35
CA LYS A 10 15.03 -10.48 22.05
C LYS A 10 13.57 -10.63 22.57
N ALA A 11 12.96 -9.54 23.03
CA ALA A 11 11.63 -9.54 23.59
C ALA A 11 10.58 -9.77 22.50
N ASP A 12 9.53 -10.49 22.83
CA ASP A 12 8.35 -10.67 21.98
C ASP A 12 7.72 -9.30 21.64
N ILE A 13 7.14 -9.21 20.44
CA ILE A 13 6.51 -8.00 19.93
C ILE A 13 5.06 -8.02 20.33
N GLY A 14 4.64 -7.06 21.16
CA GLY A 14 3.27 -6.91 21.62
C GLY A 14 2.44 -5.92 20.83
N HIS A 15 1.34 -5.50 21.41
CA HIS A 15 0.44 -4.46 20.89
C HIS A 15 0.83 -3.08 21.41
N TYR A 16 0.27 -2.02 20.80
CA TYR A 16 0.32 -0.66 21.33
C TYR A 16 -1.11 -0.14 21.46
N ILE A 17 -1.61 -0.05 22.69
CA ILE A 17 -3.02 0.26 22.98
C ILE A 17 -3.08 1.35 24.06
N GLY A 18 -3.85 2.40 23.82
CA GLY A 18 -4.04 3.48 24.78
C GLY A 18 -2.74 4.17 25.19
N GLY A 19 -1.80 4.34 24.24
CA GLY A 19 -0.50 4.98 24.47
C GLY A 19 0.55 4.11 25.17
N ASN A 20 0.30 2.80 25.36
CA ASN A 20 1.19 1.90 26.07
C ASN A 20 1.49 0.62 25.28
N LEU A 21 2.70 0.08 25.45
CA LEU A 21 3.03 -1.26 24.98
C LEU A 21 2.32 -2.29 25.86
N VAL A 22 1.60 -3.22 25.23
CA VAL A 22 0.90 -4.32 25.86
C VAL A 22 1.54 -5.61 25.36
N ASN A 23 2.32 -6.26 26.23
CA ASN A 23 3.02 -7.51 25.93
C ASN A 23 2.29 -8.67 26.59
N PRO A 24 1.48 -9.46 25.86
CA PRO A 24 0.86 -10.65 26.40
C PRO A 24 1.94 -11.64 26.86
N LYS A 25 1.79 -12.19 28.06
CA LYS A 25 2.68 -13.24 28.58
C LYS A 25 2.30 -14.63 28.07
N GLU A 26 1.03 -14.80 27.77
CA GLU A 26 0.41 -16.04 27.29
C GLU A 26 -0.45 -15.71 26.04
N GLY A 27 -0.70 -16.71 25.20
CA GLY A 27 -1.52 -16.53 24.02
C GLY A 27 -0.89 -17.13 22.76
N ARG A 28 -1.39 -16.70 21.61
CA ARG A 28 -0.89 -17.12 20.30
C ARG A 28 0.22 -16.18 19.84
N PHE A 29 1.26 -16.76 19.24
CA PHE A 29 2.39 -16.02 18.68
C PHE A 29 2.71 -16.54 17.28
N ALA A 30 3.31 -15.69 16.45
CA ALA A 30 3.92 -16.05 15.19
C ALA A 30 5.41 -15.70 15.20
N ASP A 31 6.20 -16.42 14.41
CA ASP A 31 7.63 -16.16 14.27
C ASP A 31 7.90 -14.99 13.32
N VAL A 32 8.80 -14.11 13.72
CA VAL A 32 9.34 -13.04 12.90
C VAL A 32 10.78 -13.40 12.51
N TYR A 33 11.00 -13.56 11.23
CA TYR A 33 12.30 -13.99 10.69
C TYR A 33 13.21 -12.81 10.36
N ASN A 34 14.51 -13.07 10.40
CA ASN A 34 15.47 -12.31 9.63
C ASN A 34 15.68 -13.07 8.29
N PRO A 35 15.12 -12.61 7.16
CA PRO A 35 15.11 -13.37 5.93
C PRO A 35 16.51 -13.51 5.31
N ALA A 36 17.42 -12.59 5.59
CA ALA A 36 18.82 -12.70 5.12
C ALA A 36 19.61 -13.78 5.86
N LYS A 37 19.18 -14.15 7.08
CA LYS A 37 19.80 -15.22 7.87
C LYS A 37 18.99 -16.51 7.86
N GLY A 38 17.69 -16.45 7.47
CA GLY A 38 16.77 -17.58 7.54
C GLY A 38 16.46 -18.04 8.96
N THR A 39 16.67 -17.20 9.97
CA THR A 39 16.48 -17.52 11.39
C THR A 39 15.36 -16.72 12.00
N ILE A 40 14.71 -17.27 13.02
CA ILE A 40 13.73 -16.56 13.83
C ILE A 40 14.48 -15.50 14.64
N ALA A 41 14.10 -14.24 14.45
CA ALA A 41 14.66 -13.10 15.17
C ALA A 41 13.87 -12.84 16.46
N ARG A 42 12.53 -12.88 16.38
CA ARG A 42 11.59 -12.62 17.49
C ARG A 42 10.27 -13.34 17.27
N ARG A 43 9.33 -13.16 18.19
CA ARG A 43 7.94 -13.57 17.99
C ARG A 43 7.03 -12.36 18.15
N VAL A 44 5.89 -12.39 17.46
CA VAL A 44 4.84 -11.37 17.56
C VAL A 44 3.58 -11.98 18.13
N ALA A 45 2.93 -11.27 19.06
CA ALA A 45 1.65 -11.68 19.64
C ALA A 45 0.54 -11.64 18.57
N LEU A 46 -0.39 -12.58 18.63
CA LEU A 46 -1.56 -12.63 17.76
C LEU A 46 -2.82 -12.41 18.62
N ALA A 47 -3.42 -11.22 18.50
CA ALA A 47 -4.58 -10.84 19.27
C ALA A 47 -5.77 -11.75 19.01
N ASN A 48 -6.46 -12.11 20.09
CA ASN A 48 -7.78 -12.69 20.04
C ASN A 48 -8.87 -11.61 19.98
N ARG A 49 -10.13 -12.02 19.78
CA ARG A 49 -11.28 -11.12 19.70
C ARG A 49 -11.39 -10.18 20.90
N LYS A 50 -11.17 -10.65 22.13
CA LYS A 50 -11.30 -9.81 23.33
C LYS A 50 -10.27 -8.68 23.39
N GLU A 51 -9.06 -8.96 22.95
CA GLU A 51 -7.99 -7.95 22.88
C GLU A 51 -8.28 -6.91 21.81
N VAL A 52 -8.83 -7.32 20.66
CA VAL A 52 -9.29 -6.40 19.61
C VAL A 52 -10.43 -5.52 20.11
N ASP A 53 -11.45 -6.11 20.75
CA ASP A 53 -12.60 -5.37 21.28
C ASP A 53 -12.17 -4.36 22.35
N ALA A 54 -11.20 -4.72 23.20
CA ALA A 54 -10.63 -3.80 24.18
C ALA A 54 -9.91 -2.60 23.50
N ALA A 55 -9.14 -2.85 22.43
CA ALA A 55 -8.49 -1.79 21.68
C ALA A 55 -9.51 -0.86 20.99
N VAL A 56 -10.61 -1.44 20.45
CA VAL A 56 -11.71 -0.65 19.86
C VAL A 56 -12.39 0.22 20.90
N ALA A 57 -12.65 -0.31 22.11
CA ALA A 57 -13.25 0.46 23.20
C ALA A 57 -12.37 1.65 23.62
N VAL A 58 -11.04 1.46 23.70
CA VAL A 58 -10.07 2.53 23.96
C VAL A 58 -10.12 3.59 22.86
N ALA A 59 -10.13 3.19 21.58
CA ALA A 59 -10.22 4.10 20.44
C ALA A 59 -11.56 4.87 20.44
N GLN A 60 -12.67 4.22 20.78
CA GLN A 60 -14.00 4.83 20.87
C GLN A 60 -14.08 5.88 22.00
N ALA A 61 -13.46 5.61 23.14
CA ALA A 61 -13.35 6.59 24.22
C ALA A 61 -12.53 7.84 23.80
N ALA A 62 -11.38 7.61 23.15
CA ALA A 62 -10.54 8.71 22.64
C ALA A 62 -11.24 9.52 21.54
N PHE A 63 -12.11 8.91 20.73
CA PHE A 63 -12.85 9.58 19.67
C PHE A 63 -13.71 10.73 20.19
N GLN A 64 -14.29 10.60 21.39
CA GLN A 64 -15.19 11.61 21.97
C GLN A 64 -14.53 12.99 22.09
N THR A 65 -13.25 13.02 22.45
CA THR A 65 -12.49 14.27 22.58
C THR A 65 -11.74 14.62 21.27
N TRP A 66 -11.18 13.61 20.59
CA TRP A 66 -10.41 13.84 19.39
C TRP A 66 -11.25 14.43 18.25
N SER A 67 -12.46 13.94 18.03
CA SER A 67 -13.38 14.48 17.01
C SER A 67 -13.73 15.95 17.21
N GLN A 68 -13.67 16.45 18.45
CA GLN A 68 -13.91 17.84 18.81
C GLN A 68 -12.65 18.71 18.75
N THR A 69 -11.47 18.09 18.60
CA THR A 69 -10.21 18.83 18.44
C THR A 69 -10.19 19.52 17.09
N SER A 70 -9.92 20.83 17.07
CA SER A 70 -9.94 21.62 15.84
C SER A 70 -8.96 21.06 14.78
N PRO A 71 -9.30 21.14 13.48
CA PRO A 71 -8.42 20.65 12.40
C PRO A 71 -6.99 21.21 12.47
N LEU A 72 -6.84 22.49 12.82
CA LEU A 72 -5.54 23.13 12.98
C LEU A 72 -4.71 22.52 14.12
N ARG A 73 -5.34 22.18 15.24
CA ARG A 73 -4.64 21.52 16.35
C ARG A 73 -4.17 20.12 15.97
N ARG A 74 -5.00 19.37 15.23
CA ARG A 74 -4.63 18.06 14.69
C ARG A 74 -3.45 18.16 13.72
N ALA A 75 -3.47 19.15 12.81
CA ALA A 75 -2.38 19.41 11.88
C ALA A 75 -1.05 19.73 12.59
N ARG A 76 -1.09 20.50 13.69
CA ARG A 76 0.12 20.85 14.47
C ARG A 76 0.80 19.62 15.08
N ILE A 77 0.05 18.60 15.48
CA ILE A 77 0.61 17.32 15.93
C ILE A 77 1.26 16.59 14.76
N LEU A 78 0.62 16.59 13.60
CA LEU A 78 1.20 15.98 12.40
C LEU A 78 2.47 16.67 11.89
N PHE A 79 2.60 18.00 12.04
CA PHE A 79 3.86 18.71 11.78
C PHE A 79 4.99 18.21 12.68
N LYS A 80 4.75 18.06 13.98
CA LYS A 80 5.75 17.50 14.90
C LYS A 80 6.07 16.05 14.58
N TYR A 81 5.07 15.28 14.18
CA TYR A 81 5.27 13.90 13.76
C TYR A 81 6.13 13.83 12.49
N LEU A 82 5.92 14.74 11.54
CA LEU A 82 6.74 14.86 10.32
C LEU A 82 8.22 15.10 10.66
N ASP A 83 8.51 15.99 11.59
CA ASP A 83 9.88 16.26 12.07
C ASP A 83 10.49 15.01 12.70
N LEU A 84 9.75 14.31 13.57
CA LEU A 84 10.20 13.09 14.22
C LEU A 84 10.44 11.94 13.23
N LEU A 85 9.60 11.80 12.21
CA LEU A 85 9.79 10.81 11.16
C LEU A 85 11.08 11.08 10.35
N ASN A 86 11.31 12.33 9.96
CA ASN A 86 12.54 12.71 9.27
C ASN A 86 13.79 12.41 10.11
N ALA A 87 13.75 12.69 11.41
CA ALA A 87 14.84 12.39 12.33
C ALA A 87 15.06 10.88 12.56
N ASN A 88 14.04 10.04 12.39
CA ASN A 88 14.07 8.60 12.61
C ASN A 88 13.98 7.78 11.30
N ARG A 89 14.15 8.39 10.13
CA ARG A 89 14.01 7.74 8.81
C ARG A 89 14.91 6.51 8.70
N ASP A 90 16.17 6.64 9.06
CA ASP A 90 17.14 5.55 8.95
C ASP A 90 16.89 4.44 9.98
N ALA A 91 16.34 4.77 11.14
CA ALA A 91 15.92 3.78 12.14
C ALA A 91 14.75 2.93 11.63
N LEU A 92 13.75 3.56 11.03
CA LEU A 92 12.62 2.86 10.38
C LEU A 92 13.12 1.98 9.22
N ALA A 93 14.00 2.52 8.36
CA ALA A 93 14.56 1.77 7.25
C ALA A 93 15.37 0.54 7.71
N ALA A 94 16.14 0.65 8.79
CA ALA A 94 16.89 -0.47 9.36
C ALA A 94 15.97 -1.59 9.87
N ILE A 95 14.84 -1.22 10.51
CA ILE A 95 13.82 -2.20 10.94
C ILE A 95 13.23 -2.94 9.74
N ILE A 96 12.86 -2.19 8.70
CA ILE A 96 12.31 -2.76 7.46
C ILE A 96 13.32 -3.75 6.85
N THR A 97 14.58 -3.34 6.67
CA THR A 97 15.61 -4.22 6.11
C THR A 97 15.83 -5.48 6.95
N ALA A 98 15.78 -5.36 8.28
CA ALA A 98 15.97 -6.50 9.19
C ALA A 98 14.85 -7.54 9.13
N GLU A 99 13.58 -7.12 9.01
CA GLU A 99 12.41 -8.00 9.06
C GLU A 99 11.86 -8.37 7.67
N HIS A 100 11.95 -7.47 6.68
CA HIS A 100 11.52 -7.73 5.30
C HIS A 100 12.67 -8.26 4.42
N GLY A 101 13.89 -7.76 4.62
CA GLY A 101 15.06 -8.12 3.79
C GLY A 101 15.36 -7.19 2.62
N LYS A 102 14.47 -6.25 2.24
CA LYS A 102 14.76 -5.30 1.14
C LYS A 102 16.01 -4.48 1.43
N VAL A 103 16.68 -4.01 0.37
CA VAL A 103 17.90 -3.21 0.50
C VAL A 103 17.63 -1.91 1.26
N PHE A 104 18.61 -1.47 2.04
CA PHE A 104 18.44 -0.33 2.95
C PHE A 104 18.03 0.96 2.24
N THR A 105 18.59 1.22 1.04
CA THR A 105 18.22 2.40 0.24
C THR A 105 16.78 2.35 -0.26
N ASP A 106 16.25 1.16 -0.57
CA ASP A 106 14.83 0.98 -0.92
C ASP A 106 13.93 1.19 0.30
N ALA A 107 14.35 0.68 1.47
CA ALA A 107 13.66 0.93 2.72
C ALA A 107 13.62 2.43 3.10
N GLN A 108 14.72 3.17 2.89
CA GLN A 108 14.72 4.64 3.04
C GLN A 108 13.75 5.32 2.06
N GLY A 109 13.68 4.84 0.81
CA GLY A 109 12.72 5.30 -0.19
C GLY A 109 11.27 5.06 0.25
N GLU A 110 10.99 3.88 0.79
CA GLU A 110 9.67 3.55 1.36
C GLU A 110 9.27 4.54 2.46
N VAL A 111 10.14 4.75 3.44
CA VAL A 111 9.87 5.69 4.55
C VAL A 111 9.64 7.10 4.02
N THR A 112 10.45 7.56 3.05
CA THR A 112 10.28 8.88 2.42
C THR A 112 8.91 9.01 1.77
N ARG A 113 8.45 8.00 1.01
CA ARG A 113 7.11 8.00 0.40
C ARG A 113 5.97 8.01 1.43
N GLY A 114 6.17 7.38 2.58
CA GLY A 114 5.23 7.47 3.70
C GLY A 114 5.20 8.87 4.33
N ILE A 115 6.37 9.50 4.50
CA ILE A 115 6.53 10.87 5.02
C ILE A 115 5.77 11.88 4.16
N GLU A 116 5.82 11.76 2.83
CA GLU A 116 5.08 12.64 1.90
C GLU A 116 3.56 12.61 2.14
N ILE A 117 2.99 11.50 2.57
CA ILE A 117 1.57 11.43 2.92
C ILE A 117 1.28 12.11 4.26
N VAL A 118 2.20 12.03 5.22
CA VAL A 118 2.08 12.79 6.48
C VAL A 118 2.14 14.30 6.20
N GLU A 119 3.05 14.72 5.33
CA GLU A 119 3.13 16.11 4.85
C GLU A 119 1.81 16.56 4.21
N PHE A 120 1.26 15.77 3.27
CA PHE A 120 -0.06 16.03 2.70
C PHE A 120 -1.15 16.16 3.79
N ALA A 121 -1.12 15.28 4.81
CA ALA A 121 -2.13 15.26 5.86
C ALA A 121 -2.11 16.53 6.72
N THR A 122 -0.99 17.25 6.81
CA THR A 122 -0.93 18.56 7.50
C THR A 122 -1.79 19.63 6.83
N GLY A 123 -2.03 19.51 5.51
CA GLY A 123 -2.86 20.39 4.71
C GLY A 123 -4.37 20.05 4.71
N ILE A 124 -4.77 18.94 5.33
CA ILE A 124 -6.17 18.48 5.35
C ILE A 124 -7.17 19.51 5.92
N PRO A 125 -6.82 20.42 6.84
CA PRO A 125 -7.76 21.46 7.25
C PRO A 125 -8.38 22.24 6.08
N GLU A 126 -7.65 22.47 5.00
CA GLU A 126 -8.17 23.11 3.78
C GLU A 126 -9.16 22.21 3.03
N LEU A 127 -8.91 20.89 2.99
CA LEU A 127 -9.77 19.92 2.31
C LEU A 127 -11.05 19.57 3.08
N LEU A 128 -11.14 19.96 4.36
CA LEU A 128 -12.32 19.79 5.19
C LEU A 128 -13.32 20.94 5.06
N LYS A 129 -12.98 22.00 4.34
CA LYS A 129 -13.92 23.08 4.05
C LYS A 129 -15.13 22.54 3.31
N GLY A 130 -16.30 23.06 3.67
CA GLY A 130 -17.57 22.78 2.98
C GLY A 130 -17.91 23.84 1.95
N GLU A 131 -19.01 23.60 1.25
CA GLU A 131 -19.62 24.54 0.30
C GLU A 131 -20.77 25.26 0.98
N TYR A 132 -21.00 26.53 0.62
CA TYR A 132 -22.08 27.35 1.11
C TYR A 132 -22.79 28.03 -0.07
N THR A 133 -24.13 28.01 -0.05
CA THR A 133 -24.98 28.71 -1.01
C THR A 133 -25.96 29.56 -0.23
N GLU A 134 -25.79 30.88 -0.33
CA GLU A 134 -26.75 31.84 0.18
C GLU A 134 -28.01 31.82 -0.67
N GLN A 135 -29.17 31.90 -0.05
CA GLN A 135 -30.48 31.93 -0.70
C GLN A 135 -30.66 30.85 -1.81
N VAL A 136 -30.37 29.62 -1.48
CA VAL A 136 -30.64 28.49 -2.35
C VAL A 136 -32.13 28.38 -2.69
N SER A 137 -32.99 28.92 -1.84
CA SER A 137 -34.40 29.18 -2.04
C SER A 137 -34.77 30.46 -1.21
N THR A 138 -35.97 30.98 -1.38
CA THR A 138 -36.42 32.21 -0.64
C THR A 138 -36.22 32.03 0.87
N ASP A 139 -35.42 32.90 1.46
CA ASP A 139 -35.05 32.94 2.90
C ASP A 139 -34.37 31.66 3.42
N ILE A 140 -33.77 30.85 2.53
CA ILE A 140 -33.11 29.60 2.90
C ILE A 140 -31.69 29.57 2.37
N ASP A 141 -30.73 29.39 3.30
CA ASP A 141 -29.34 29.06 2.98
C ASP A 141 -29.10 27.56 3.05
N ASN A 142 -28.13 27.06 2.28
CA ASN A 142 -27.70 25.68 2.35
C ASN A 142 -26.17 25.58 2.41
N TRP A 143 -25.68 24.73 3.29
CA TRP A 143 -24.26 24.47 3.40
C TRP A 143 -23.97 23.01 3.74
N VAL A 144 -22.74 22.59 3.46
CA VAL A 144 -22.27 21.23 3.73
C VAL A 144 -21.07 21.26 4.64
N MET A 145 -20.97 20.26 5.49
CA MET A 145 -19.78 20.01 6.31
C MET A 145 -19.34 18.55 6.20
N ARG A 146 -18.04 18.30 6.43
CA ARG A 146 -17.48 16.96 6.54
C ARG A 146 -17.18 16.64 7.99
N GLN A 147 -17.62 15.49 8.45
CA GLN A 147 -17.42 15.01 9.81
C GLN A 147 -16.70 13.65 9.79
N PRO A 148 -15.88 13.33 10.82
CA PRO A 148 -15.23 12.02 10.95
C PRO A 148 -16.27 10.88 11.07
N LEU A 149 -15.85 9.68 10.71
CA LEU A 149 -16.68 8.48 10.78
C LEU A 149 -16.78 7.93 12.20
N GLY A 150 -15.68 7.93 12.96
CA GLY A 150 -15.54 7.27 14.25
C GLY A 150 -14.22 6.54 14.39
N VAL A 151 -14.26 5.32 14.96
CA VAL A 151 -13.13 4.40 14.93
C VAL A 151 -13.01 3.81 13.54
N VAL A 152 -11.82 3.85 12.96
CA VAL A 152 -11.53 3.24 11.65
C VAL A 152 -10.31 2.33 11.77
N ALA A 153 -10.24 1.32 10.91
CA ALA A 153 -9.17 0.34 10.94
C ALA A 153 -8.38 0.31 9.62
N GLY A 154 -7.07 0.03 9.73
CA GLY A 154 -6.18 -0.26 8.62
C GLY A 154 -5.55 -1.63 8.77
N ILE A 155 -5.62 -2.46 7.73
CA ILE A 155 -5.02 -3.80 7.67
C ILE A 155 -3.99 -3.77 6.56
N THR A 156 -2.70 -3.93 6.90
CA THR A 156 -1.60 -3.66 5.98
C THR A 156 -0.73 -4.87 5.70
N PRO A 157 -0.14 -4.96 4.50
CA PRO A 157 0.70 -6.06 4.08
C PRO A 157 2.13 -5.92 4.60
N PHE A 158 2.95 -6.95 4.34
CA PHE A 158 4.35 -6.99 4.75
C PHE A 158 5.28 -6.17 3.85
N ASN A 159 4.95 -6.01 2.57
CA ASN A 159 5.92 -5.50 1.59
C ASN A 159 6.24 -4.01 1.70
N PHE A 160 5.41 -3.25 2.42
CA PHE A 160 5.61 -1.85 2.77
C PHE A 160 5.09 -1.56 4.19
N PRO A 161 5.78 -2.02 5.24
CA PRO A 161 5.30 -1.97 6.62
C PRO A 161 5.26 -0.56 7.23
N VAL A 162 5.83 0.43 6.54
CA VAL A 162 5.81 1.86 6.93
C VAL A 162 4.96 2.68 5.97
N MET A 163 5.21 2.56 4.67
CA MET A 163 4.54 3.38 3.66
C MET A 163 3.03 3.14 3.63
N VAL A 164 2.59 1.88 3.56
CA VAL A 164 1.16 1.55 3.43
C VAL A 164 0.36 1.95 4.67
N PRO A 165 0.79 1.71 5.91
CA PRO A 165 0.12 2.30 7.06
C PRO A 165 -0.01 3.82 6.99
N MET A 166 1.03 4.52 6.50
CA MET A 166 1.00 5.97 6.35
C MET A 166 0.07 6.45 5.23
N TRP A 167 -0.36 5.61 4.31
CA TRP A 167 -1.44 5.97 3.38
C TRP A 167 -2.78 6.17 4.08
N MET A 168 -2.95 5.54 5.24
CA MET A 168 -4.23 5.40 5.94
C MET A 168 -4.33 6.30 7.17
N PHE A 169 -3.51 6.03 8.21
CA PHE A 169 -3.72 6.64 9.52
C PHE A 169 -3.49 8.16 9.57
N PRO A 170 -2.53 8.77 8.85
CA PRO A 170 -2.35 10.23 8.93
C PRO A 170 -3.57 10.98 8.40
N VAL A 171 -4.14 10.49 7.28
CA VAL A 171 -5.36 11.06 6.68
C VAL A 171 -6.56 10.87 7.61
N ALA A 172 -6.73 9.66 8.17
CA ALA A 172 -7.82 9.36 9.10
C ALA A 172 -7.78 10.24 10.36
N ILE A 173 -6.59 10.37 10.97
CA ILE A 173 -6.35 11.16 12.18
C ILE A 173 -6.55 12.65 11.90
N ALA A 174 -6.04 13.18 10.80
CA ALA A 174 -6.25 14.57 10.39
C ALA A 174 -7.72 14.89 10.16
N CYS A 175 -8.50 13.94 9.64
CA CYS A 175 -9.96 14.07 9.51
C CYS A 175 -10.72 13.98 10.83
N GLY A 176 -10.06 13.60 11.95
CA GLY A 176 -10.66 13.54 13.29
C GLY A 176 -11.15 12.15 13.71
N ASN A 177 -10.77 11.10 12.99
CA ASN A 177 -11.05 9.71 13.39
C ASN A 177 -9.99 9.22 14.37
N THR A 178 -10.32 8.19 15.15
CA THR A 178 -9.35 7.34 15.81
C THR A 178 -9.03 6.13 14.94
N PHE A 179 -7.83 5.59 15.07
CA PHE A 179 -7.30 4.59 14.14
C PHE A 179 -6.75 3.35 14.86
N ILE A 180 -7.10 2.18 14.34
CA ILE A 180 -6.51 0.90 14.74
C ILE A 180 -5.75 0.33 13.55
N LEU A 181 -4.43 0.20 13.69
CA LEU A 181 -3.57 -0.46 12.73
C LEU A 181 -3.42 -1.93 13.08
N LYS A 182 -3.73 -2.82 12.14
CA LYS A 182 -3.32 -4.23 12.17
C LYS A 182 -2.24 -4.44 11.10
N PRO A 183 -0.96 -4.38 11.46
CA PRO A 183 0.14 -4.61 10.52
C PRO A 183 0.28 -6.10 10.18
N SER A 184 1.14 -6.41 9.21
CA SER A 184 1.52 -7.78 8.93
C SER A 184 2.25 -8.41 10.14
N PRO A 185 1.96 -9.67 10.50
CA PRO A 185 2.73 -10.37 11.52
C PRO A 185 4.15 -10.76 11.04
N THR A 186 4.45 -10.61 9.76
CA THR A 186 5.75 -10.97 9.17
C THR A 186 6.85 -9.96 9.54
N ASP A 187 6.49 -8.66 9.58
CA ASP A 187 7.41 -7.54 9.82
C ASP A 187 6.75 -6.42 10.66
N PRO A 188 6.34 -6.72 11.89
CA PRO A 188 5.44 -5.89 12.70
C PRO A 188 6.11 -4.70 13.38
N SER A 189 7.45 -4.69 13.55
CA SER A 189 8.13 -3.80 14.51
C SER A 189 8.09 -2.33 14.14
N ALA A 190 8.12 -2.00 12.84
CA ALA A 190 8.07 -0.61 12.40
C ALA A 190 6.81 0.12 12.88
N SER A 191 5.68 -0.60 12.98
CA SER A 191 4.41 -0.04 13.47
C SER A 191 4.48 0.48 14.91
N LEU A 192 5.28 -0.18 15.77
CA LEU A 192 5.46 0.24 17.16
C LEU A 192 6.34 1.49 17.27
N LEU A 193 7.36 1.63 16.42
CA LEU A 193 8.15 2.86 16.38
C LEU A 193 7.29 4.03 15.88
N MET A 194 6.48 3.85 14.83
CA MET A 194 5.54 4.86 14.36
C MET A 194 4.58 5.31 15.48
N ALA A 195 4.04 4.35 16.25
CA ALA A 195 3.16 4.66 17.39
C ALA A 195 3.86 5.48 18.48
N LYS A 196 5.11 5.12 18.81
CA LYS A 196 5.92 5.86 19.77
C LYS A 196 6.18 7.30 19.31
N LEU A 197 6.53 7.49 18.05
CA LEU A 197 6.78 8.81 17.49
C LEU A 197 5.51 9.67 17.45
N LEU A 198 4.33 9.08 17.19
CA LEU A 198 3.04 9.77 17.29
C LEU A 198 2.75 10.26 18.71
N LYS A 199 3.01 9.43 19.73
CA LYS A 199 2.88 9.83 21.13
C LYS A 199 3.84 10.98 21.49
N GLU A 200 5.10 10.90 21.04
CA GLU A 200 6.11 11.95 21.23
C GLU A 200 5.71 13.26 20.53
N ALA A 201 5.06 13.18 19.37
CA ALA A 201 4.47 14.35 18.70
C ALA A 201 3.32 15.01 19.46
N GLY A 202 2.80 14.34 20.50
CA GLY A 202 1.71 14.82 21.34
C GLY A 202 0.32 14.33 20.91
N LEU A 203 0.25 13.25 20.13
CA LEU A 203 -1.05 12.61 19.84
C LEU A 203 -1.63 12.03 21.13
N PRO A 204 -2.90 12.33 21.48
CA PRO A 204 -3.53 11.80 22.67
C PRO A 204 -3.61 10.27 22.67
N ASP A 205 -3.42 9.67 23.84
CA ASP A 205 -3.51 8.22 24.03
C ASP A 205 -4.85 7.68 23.53
N GLY A 206 -4.83 6.54 22.82
CA GLY A 206 -6.01 5.91 22.25
C GLY A 206 -6.45 6.42 20.87
N VAL A 207 -5.93 7.57 20.38
CA VAL A 207 -6.23 8.04 19.02
C VAL A 207 -5.59 7.14 17.95
N PHE A 208 -4.40 6.62 18.22
CA PHE A 208 -3.73 5.62 17.39
C PHE A 208 -3.38 4.38 18.22
N ASN A 209 -3.77 3.21 17.71
CA ASN A 209 -3.51 1.93 18.35
C ASN A 209 -2.95 0.94 17.34
N VAL A 210 -2.09 0.01 17.78
CA VAL A 210 -1.57 -1.09 16.99
C VAL A 210 -1.98 -2.40 17.63
N VAL A 211 -2.72 -3.21 16.88
CA VAL A 211 -3.13 -4.57 17.28
C VAL A 211 -2.45 -5.56 16.34
N GLN A 212 -1.48 -6.28 16.86
CA GLN A 212 -0.84 -7.38 16.14
C GLN A 212 -1.82 -8.54 15.99
N GLY A 213 -1.79 -9.26 14.87
CA GLY A 213 -2.73 -10.37 14.70
C GLY A 213 -2.79 -10.94 13.30
N ASP A 214 -3.49 -12.04 13.22
CA ASP A 214 -3.82 -12.80 12.01
C ASP A 214 -5.29 -12.61 11.59
N LYS A 215 -5.88 -13.63 10.96
CA LYS A 215 -7.27 -13.62 10.49
C LYS A 215 -8.27 -13.36 11.62
N GLU A 216 -8.05 -13.89 12.85
CA GLU A 216 -8.95 -13.67 13.97
C GLU A 216 -9.07 -12.19 14.32
N ALA A 217 -7.95 -11.48 14.36
CA ALA A 217 -7.95 -10.03 14.60
C ALA A 217 -8.61 -9.24 13.44
N VAL A 218 -8.43 -9.68 12.19
CA VAL A 218 -9.09 -9.07 11.02
C VAL A 218 -10.60 -9.21 11.13
N ASP A 219 -11.10 -10.43 11.40
CA ASP A 219 -12.53 -10.69 11.52
C ASP A 219 -13.14 -9.92 12.70
N ALA A 220 -12.44 -9.87 13.84
CA ALA A 220 -12.88 -9.11 15.00
C ALA A 220 -13.03 -7.61 14.70
N LEU A 221 -12.09 -6.99 13.95
CA LEU A 221 -12.18 -5.59 13.53
C LEU A 221 -13.36 -5.35 12.58
N ILE A 222 -13.57 -6.25 11.62
CA ILE A 222 -14.66 -6.11 10.63
C ILE A 222 -16.03 -6.30 11.30
N GLU A 223 -16.14 -7.19 12.25
CA GLU A 223 -17.41 -7.51 12.91
C GLU A 223 -17.76 -6.53 14.05
N ASN A 224 -16.78 -5.88 14.68
CA ASN A 224 -17.02 -4.97 15.80
C ASN A 224 -17.87 -3.76 15.35
N PRO A 225 -19.04 -3.49 15.98
CA PRO A 225 -19.99 -2.46 15.51
C PRO A 225 -19.46 -1.04 15.62
N ASP A 226 -18.44 -0.80 16.44
CA ASP A 226 -17.86 0.53 16.62
C ASP A 226 -16.83 0.88 15.53
N VAL A 227 -16.27 -0.08 14.83
CA VAL A 227 -15.42 0.16 13.65
C VAL A 227 -16.31 0.57 12.47
N LYS A 228 -16.12 1.77 11.93
CA LYS A 228 -16.99 2.37 10.90
C LYS A 228 -16.46 2.22 9.48
N ALA A 229 -15.15 2.06 9.32
CA ALA A 229 -14.51 1.86 8.02
C ALA A 229 -13.26 1.00 8.16
N VAL A 230 -12.95 0.25 7.10
CA VAL A 230 -11.75 -0.58 6.99
C VAL A 230 -11.02 -0.27 5.69
N SER A 231 -9.75 0.09 5.79
CA SER A 231 -8.83 0.18 4.66
C SER A 231 -7.90 -1.03 4.65
N PHE A 232 -7.72 -1.64 3.50
CA PHE A 232 -6.94 -2.87 3.35
C PHE A 232 -6.04 -2.81 2.12
N VAL A 233 -4.83 -3.36 2.24
CA VAL A 233 -3.96 -3.68 1.12
C VAL A 233 -3.43 -5.09 1.30
N GLY A 234 -3.54 -5.93 0.27
CA GLY A 234 -3.04 -7.31 0.28
C GLY A 234 -3.45 -8.11 -0.95
N SER A 235 -3.52 -9.44 -0.83
CA SER A 235 -3.88 -10.30 -1.96
C SER A 235 -5.35 -10.15 -2.37
N THR A 236 -5.63 -10.35 -3.65
CA THR A 236 -7.00 -10.21 -4.22
C THR A 236 -8.06 -11.04 -3.52
N PRO A 237 -7.85 -12.34 -3.19
CA PRO A 237 -8.87 -13.11 -2.48
C PRO A 237 -9.22 -12.52 -1.10
N ILE A 238 -8.22 -11.98 -0.39
CA ILE A 238 -8.45 -11.37 0.93
C ILE A 238 -9.09 -9.98 0.78
N ALA A 239 -8.70 -9.20 -0.24
CA ALA A 239 -9.35 -7.93 -0.54
C ALA A 239 -10.85 -8.10 -0.82
N ASN A 240 -11.21 -9.09 -1.64
CA ASN A 240 -12.61 -9.43 -1.92
C ASN A 240 -13.35 -9.87 -0.64
N TYR A 241 -12.74 -10.76 0.14
CA TYR A 241 -13.32 -11.21 1.42
C TYR A 241 -13.61 -10.04 2.37
N ILE A 242 -12.65 -9.13 2.55
CA ILE A 242 -12.82 -7.96 3.43
C ILE A 242 -13.92 -7.03 2.89
N TYR A 243 -13.95 -6.80 1.59
CA TYR A 243 -14.99 -5.98 0.96
C TYR A 243 -16.39 -6.55 1.20
N GLU A 244 -16.59 -7.84 0.93
CA GLU A 244 -17.88 -8.53 1.14
C GLU A 244 -18.30 -8.52 2.61
N ARG A 245 -17.36 -8.80 3.52
CA ARG A 245 -17.65 -8.80 4.97
C ARG A 245 -17.96 -7.39 5.49
N CYS A 246 -17.23 -6.38 5.05
CA CYS A 246 -17.54 -4.99 5.40
C CYS A 246 -18.91 -4.57 4.90
N ALA A 247 -19.27 -4.93 3.67
CA ALA A 247 -20.59 -4.65 3.10
C ALA A 247 -21.71 -5.33 3.91
N HIS A 248 -21.50 -6.60 4.31
CA HIS A 248 -22.44 -7.34 5.15
C HIS A 248 -22.73 -6.64 6.50
N PHE A 249 -21.70 -6.03 7.10
CA PHE A 249 -21.85 -5.28 8.36
C PHE A 249 -22.14 -3.78 8.17
N GLY A 250 -22.46 -3.34 6.96
CA GLY A 250 -22.79 -1.95 6.64
C GLY A 250 -21.62 -0.98 6.86
N LYS A 251 -20.38 -1.46 6.74
CA LYS A 251 -19.17 -0.66 6.90
C LYS A 251 -18.62 -0.16 5.57
N ARG A 252 -18.04 1.02 5.59
CA ARG A 252 -17.28 1.51 4.46
C ARG A 252 -15.97 0.72 4.33
N SER A 253 -15.59 0.35 3.11
CA SER A 253 -14.32 -0.33 2.87
C SER A 253 -13.61 0.19 1.63
N GLN A 254 -12.30 0.09 1.66
CA GLN A 254 -11.36 0.40 0.60
C GLN A 254 -10.34 -0.74 0.63
N ALA A 255 -10.50 -1.71 -0.29
CA ALA A 255 -9.70 -2.93 -0.29
C ALA A 255 -8.90 -3.03 -1.59
N LEU A 256 -7.59 -2.76 -1.49
CA LEU A 256 -6.67 -2.86 -2.62
C LEU A 256 -6.13 -4.28 -2.70
N GLY A 257 -6.31 -4.88 -3.88
CA GLY A 257 -5.95 -6.26 -4.19
C GLY A 257 -4.60 -6.37 -4.91
N GLY A 258 -4.38 -7.55 -5.52
CA GLY A 258 -3.19 -7.87 -6.26
C GLY A 258 -3.08 -7.17 -7.62
N ALA A 259 -2.00 -7.46 -8.31
CA ALA A 259 -1.65 -6.81 -9.56
C ALA A 259 -0.94 -7.77 -10.54
N LYS A 260 -1.00 -7.43 -11.82
CA LYS A 260 -0.16 -7.98 -12.88
C LYS A 260 0.28 -6.82 -13.77
N ASN A 261 1.30 -6.09 -13.31
CA ASN A 261 1.68 -4.85 -13.99
C ASN A 261 2.51 -5.12 -15.23
N HIS A 262 2.16 -4.44 -16.29
CA HIS A 262 2.80 -4.54 -17.60
C HIS A 262 3.66 -3.30 -17.88
N MET A 263 4.80 -3.50 -18.52
CA MET A 263 5.58 -2.44 -19.14
C MET A 263 5.62 -2.67 -20.65
N VAL A 264 4.93 -1.84 -21.40
CA VAL A 264 4.93 -1.84 -22.86
C VAL A 264 6.15 -1.09 -23.34
N ILE A 265 6.98 -1.72 -24.18
CA ILE A 265 8.18 -1.11 -24.76
C ILE A 265 7.99 -1.03 -26.27
N MET A 266 7.84 0.20 -26.76
CA MET A 266 7.68 0.49 -28.19
C MET A 266 9.03 0.46 -28.92
N PRO A 267 9.07 0.22 -30.25
CA PRO A 267 10.32 0.19 -31.02
C PRO A 267 11.11 1.51 -30.98
N ASP A 268 10.43 2.62 -30.82
CA ASP A 268 11.01 3.97 -30.75
C ASP A 268 11.49 4.37 -29.33
N ALA A 269 11.32 3.50 -28.33
CA ALA A 269 11.76 3.78 -26.97
C ALA A 269 13.30 3.89 -26.87
N ASP A 270 13.76 4.67 -25.89
CA ASP A 270 15.16 4.64 -25.44
C ASP A 270 15.42 3.30 -24.74
N MET A 271 16.04 2.38 -25.46
CA MET A 271 16.20 0.99 -24.98
C MET A 271 17.07 0.88 -23.73
N ASP A 272 18.09 1.71 -23.58
CA ASP A 272 18.97 1.66 -22.42
C ASP A 272 18.23 2.13 -21.16
N LYS A 273 17.47 3.21 -21.25
CA LYS A 273 16.61 3.66 -20.15
C LYS A 273 15.48 2.66 -19.84
N ALA A 274 14.92 2.04 -20.88
CA ALA A 274 13.88 1.02 -20.68
C ALA A 274 14.42 -0.21 -19.96
N ILE A 275 15.67 -0.64 -20.25
CA ILE A 275 16.33 -1.76 -19.55
C ILE A 275 16.55 -1.43 -18.09
N ASP A 276 17.17 -0.27 -17.78
CA ASP A 276 17.45 0.14 -16.41
C ASP A 276 16.16 0.27 -15.59
N ALA A 277 15.12 0.87 -16.18
CA ALA A 277 13.80 0.99 -15.59
C ALA A 277 13.17 -0.38 -15.32
N LEU A 278 13.25 -1.32 -16.28
CA LEU A 278 12.68 -2.65 -16.18
C LEU A 278 13.38 -3.49 -15.12
N ILE A 279 14.73 -3.47 -15.06
CA ILE A 279 15.51 -4.17 -14.02
C ILE A 279 15.12 -3.68 -12.64
N GLY A 280 15.12 -2.37 -12.41
CA GLY A 280 14.74 -1.80 -11.10
C GLY A 280 13.29 -2.09 -10.72
N ALA A 281 12.36 -2.05 -11.70
CA ALA A 281 10.95 -2.28 -11.45
C ALA A 281 10.57 -3.76 -11.28
N ALA A 282 11.27 -4.69 -11.94
CA ALA A 282 10.98 -6.11 -11.86
C ALA A 282 11.67 -6.79 -10.66
N TYR A 283 12.90 -6.39 -10.35
CA TYR A 283 13.72 -7.09 -9.35
C TYR A 283 13.92 -6.31 -8.05
N GLY A 284 13.68 -5.00 -8.03
CA GLY A 284 13.73 -4.20 -6.79
C GLY A 284 12.82 -4.79 -5.72
N SER A 285 13.29 -4.80 -4.46
CA SER A 285 12.61 -5.48 -3.34
C SER A 285 12.27 -6.94 -3.62
N ALA A 286 13.14 -7.65 -4.35
CA ALA A 286 12.95 -9.04 -4.80
C ALA A 286 11.61 -9.28 -5.53
N GLY A 287 11.09 -8.25 -6.23
CA GLY A 287 9.80 -8.30 -6.92
C GLY A 287 8.57 -8.31 -6.00
N GLU A 288 8.75 -8.15 -4.70
CA GLU A 288 7.68 -8.16 -3.69
C GLU A 288 7.02 -6.77 -3.52
N ARG A 289 6.70 -6.12 -4.65
CA ARG A 289 5.99 -4.84 -4.70
C ARG A 289 4.67 -4.98 -5.45
N CYS A 290 3.61 -4.38 -4.94
CA CYS A 290 2.32 -4.29 -5.64
C CYS A 290 2.42 -3.59 -7.00
N MET A 291 3.41 -2.73 -7.18
CA MET A 291 3.68 -2.01 -8.42
C MET A 291 4.88 -2.56 -9.20
N ALA A 292 5.47 -3.71 -8.79
CA ALA A 292 6.54 -4.35 -9.56
C ALA A 292 6.07 -4.68 -10.99
N ILE A 293 6.92 -4.44 -11.96
CA ILE A 293 6.66 -4.88 -13.33
C ILE A 293 6.98 -6.38 -13.42
N SER A 294 5.96 -7.18 -13.61
CA SER A 294 6.07 -8.63 -13.75
C SER A 294 5.96 -9.10 -15.19
N VAL A 295 5.53 -8.20 -16.10
CA VAL A 295 5.34 -8.49 -17.52
C VAL A 295 5.97 -7.37 -18.36
N ALA A 296 6.89 -7.72 -19.28
CA ALA A 296 7.37 -6.85 -20.34
C ALA A 296 6.66 -7.22 -21.66
N VAL A 297 5.95 -6.25 -22.25
CA VAL A 297 5.29 -6.38 -23.56
C VAL A 297 6.16 -5.69 -24.60
N LEU A 298 6.83 -6.50 -25.42
CA LEU A 298 7.84 -6.04 -26.39
C LEU A 298 7.19 -5.91 -27.78
N VAL A 299 7.10 -4.69 -28.29
CA VAL A 299 6.38 -4.39 -29.54
C VAL A 299 7.33 -4.40 -30.75
N GLY A 300 6.96 -5.06 -31.82
CA GLY A 300 7.73 -5.14 -33.06
C GLY A 300 9.14 -5.71 -32.83
N ASP A 301 10.18 -4.98 -33.23
CA ASP A 301 11.59 -5.37 -33.09
C ASP A 301 12.21 -5.04 -31.72
N ALA A 302 11.46 -4.44 -30.81
CA ALA A 302 11.95 -4.06 -29.48
C ALA A 302 12.56 -5.26 -28.72
N ALA A 303 12.01 -6.46 -28.92
CA ALA A 303 12.51 -7.68 -28.28
C ALA A 303 13.95 -8.01 -28.66
N ASP A 304 14.28 -7.92 -29.93
CA ASP A 304 15.61 -8.27 -30.44
C ASP A 304 16.67 -7.27 -29.99
N ARG A 305 16.26 -6.03 -29.78
CA ARG A 305 17.14 -4.94 -29.33
C ARG A 305 17.39 -4.97 -27.81
N ILE A 306 16.38 -5.31 -27.02
CA ILE A 306 16.48 -5.22 -25.55
C ILE A 306 17.02 -6.51 -24.92
N MET A 307 16.69 -7.67 -25.49
CA MET A 307 16.90 -8.97 -24.86
C MET A 307 18.37 -9.28 -24.51
N PRO A 308 19.38 -9.02 -25.37
CA PRO A 308 20.77 -9.33 -25.04
C PRO A 308 21.25 -8.63 -23.76
N LYS A 309 21.00 -7.33 -23.65
CA LYS A 309 21.39 -6.52 -22.49
C LYS A 309 20.54 -6.88 -21.25
N LEU A 310 19.25 -7.16 -21.43
CA LEU A 310 18.36 -7.55 -20.33
C LEU A 310 18.81 -8.88 -19.68
N ILE A 311 19.22 -9.87 -20.49
CA ILE A 311 19.78 -11.14 -20.01
C ILE A 311 21.05 -10.89 -19.20
N GLU A 312 21.96 -10.05 -19.72
CA GLU A 312 23.22 -9.73 -19.05
C GLU A 312 22.98 -9.05 -17.70
N ARG A 313 22.13 -7.99 -17.68
CA ARG A 313 21.80 -7.27 -16.46
C ARG A 313 21.09 -8.16 -15.43
N THR A 314 20.21 -9.06 -15.84
CA THR A 314 19.56 -10.00 -14.93
C THR A 314 20.57 -10.99 -14.32
N LYS A 315 21.52 -11.50 -15.10
CA LYS A 315 22.57 -12.41 -14.61
C LYS A 315 23.54 -11.73 -13.63
N THR A 316 23.82 -10.46 -13.82
CA THR A 316 24.79 -9.69 -13.03
C THR A 316 24.18 -8.97 -11.84
N LEU A 317 22.88 -9.20 -11.55
CA LEU A 317 22.18 -8.59 -10.44
C LEU A 317 22.86 -8.93 -9.09
N LYS A 318 23.18 -7.92 -8.31
CA LYS A 318 23.87 -8.09 -7.01
C LYS A 318 22.89 -8.44 -5.92
N VAL A 319 22.67 -9.73 -5.73
CA VAL A 319 21.79 -10.28 -4.70
C VAL A 319 22.60 -10.51 -3.42
N LYS A 320 22.28 -9.77 -2.35
CA LYS A 320 23.03 -9.76 -1.10
C LYS A 320 22.14 -9.46 0.10
N ASN A 321 22.72 -9.48 1.30
CA ASN A 321 22.04 -8.93 2.47
C ASN A 321 21.70 -7.45 2.22
N GLY A 322 20.47 -7.06 2.49
CA GLY A 322 19.98 -5.70 2.22
C GLY A 322 20.72 -4.56 2.92
N MET A 323 21.50 -4.86 3.95
CA MET A 323 22.38 -3.88 4.64
C MET A 323 23.71 -3.66 3.94
N GLU A 324 24.07 -4.46 2.93
CA GLU A 324 25.30 -4.25 2.15
C GLU A 324 25.12 -3.10 1.15
N LEU A 325 26.12 -2.20 1.09
CA LEU A 325 26.03 -0.93 0.35
C LEU A 325 25.82 -1.09 -1.17
N ASP A 326 26.30 -2.18 -1.75
CA ASP A 326 26.21 -2.47 -3.19
C ASP A 326 25.14 -3.51 -3.52
N ALA A 327 24.28 -3.90 -2.57
CA ALA A 327 23.16 -4.77 -2.81
C ALA A 327 22.12 -4.09 -3.71
N GLU A 328 21.71 -4.78 -4.78
CA GLU A 328 20.61 -4.34 -5.67
C GLU A 328 19.31 -5.07 -5.34
N MET A 329 19.40 -6.29 -4.82
CA MET A 329 18.25 -7.10 -4.40
C MET A 329 18.57 -7.85 -3.10
N GLY A 330 17.64 -7.88 -2.17
CA GLY A 330 17.68 -8.64 -0.93
C GLY A 330 17.04 -10.03 -1.06
N PRO A 331 16.87 -10.75 0.08
CA PRO A 331 16.15 -12.03 0.11
C PRO A 331 14.65 -11.86 -0.08
N ILE A 332 13.96 -12.98 -0.28
CA ILE A 332 12.50 -13.11 -0.16
C ILE A 332 12.12 -13.08 1.31
N VAL A 333 10.98 -12.50 1.64
CA VAL A 333 10.54 -12.26 3.03
C VAL A 333 10.36 -13.54 3.86
N THR A 334 9.89 -14.65 3.25
CA THR A 334 9.66 -15.93 3.95
C THR A 334 10.09 -17.12 3.10
N LYS A 335 10.40 -18.24 3.76
CA LYS A 335 10.69 -19.51 3.11
C LYS A 335 9.50 -20.02 2.25
N ALA A 336 8.29 -19.87 2.77
CA ALA A 336 7.08 -20.28 2.05
C ALA A 336 6.88 -19.46 0.74
N ALA A 337 7.20 -18.16 0.77
CA ALA A 337 7.17 -17.34 -0.44
C ALA A 337 8.25 -17.77 -1.44
N LEU A 338 9.46 -18.09 -0.98
CA LEU A 338 10.53 -18.62 -1.83
C LEU A 338 10.13 -19.94 -2.52
N GLU A 339 9.54 -20.87 -1.77
CA GLU A 339 9.05 -22.15 -2.31
C GLU A 339 7.95 -21.94 -3.35
N ARG A 340 6.99 -21.05 -3.07
CA ARG A 340 5.92 -20.67 -4.00
C ARG A 340 6.47 -20.07 -5.31
N ILE A 341 7.43 -19.14 -5.22
CA ILE A 341 8.07 -18.50 -6.37
C ILE A 341 8.80 -19.56 -7.21
N THR A 342 9.53 -20.47 -6.57
CA THR A 342 10.21 -21.60 -7.23
C THR A 342 9.20 -22.45 -8.02
N GLY A 343 8.05 -22.78 -7.45
CA GLY A 343 6.98 -23.51 -8.13
C GLY A 343 6.40 -22.78 -9.35
N TYR A 344 6.32 -21.43 -9.31
CA TYR A 344 5.93 -20.66 -10.49
C TYR A 344 6.98 -20.75 -11.61
N ILE A 345 8.27 -20.68 -11.28
CA ILE A 345 9.34 -20.83 -12.27
C ILE A 345 9.26 -22.21 -12.93
N GLU A 346 9.06 -23.28 -12.15
CA GLU A 346 8.86 -24.64 -12.66
C GLU A 346 7.65 -24.74 -13.58
N SER A 347 6.52 -24.12 -13.20
CA SER A 347 5.31 -24.06 -14.01
C SER A 347 5.53 -23.34 -15.33
N GLY A 348 6.32 -22.25 -15.35
CA GLY A 348 6.68 -21.52 -16.57
C GLY A 348 7.45 -22.40 -17.55
N VAL A 349 8.46 -23.11 -17.06
CA VAL A 349 9.24 -24.06 -17.86
C VAL A 349 8.35 -25.19 -18.41
N ALA A 350 7.52 -25.80 -17.55
CA ALA A 350 6.61 -26.89 -17.94
C ALA A 350 5.56 -26.45 -18.98
N SER A 351 5.15 -25.17 -18.96
CA SER A 351 4.21 -24.59 -19.93
C SER A 351 4.87 -24.19 -21.26
N GLY A 352 6.19 -24.38 -21.40
CA GLY A 352 6.93 -24.08 -22.63
C GLY A 352 7.38 -22.64 -22.79
N ALA A 353 7.37 -21.82 -21.74
CA ALA A 353 8.03 -20.52 -21.75
C ALA A 353 9.56 -20.71 -21.82
N LYS A 354 10.25 -19.86 -22.55
CA LYS A 354 11.70 -19.95 -22.72
C LYS A 354 12.41 -19.33 -21.51
N LEU A 355 12.96 -20.15 -20.62
CA LEU A 355 13.77 -19.68 -19.50
C LEU A 355 15.13 -19.20 -20.00
N LEU A 356 15.39 -17.89 -19.89
CA LEU A 356 16.64 -17.26 -20.34
C LEU A 356 17.64 -17.06 -19.20
N VAL A 357 17.14 -16.74 -18.01
CA VAL A 357 17.92 -16.65 -16.78
C VAL A 357 17.15 -17.37 -15.67
N ASP A 358 17.82 -18.29 -15.01
CA ASP A 358 17.27 -19.05 -13.88
C ASP A 358 17.84 -18.52 -12.57
N GLY A 359 17.00 -17.96 -11.73
CA GLY A 359 17.39 -17.42 -10.43
C GLY A 359 17.43 -18.46 -9.31
N ARG A 360 16.94 -19.69 -9.55
CA ARG A 360 16.89 -20.76 -8.55
C ARG A 360 18.27 -21.23 -8.14
N GLY A 361 18.41 -21.67 -6.89
CA GLY A 361 19.63 -22.26 -6.38
C GLY A 361 20.77 -21.28 -6.09
N LEU A 362 20.50 -19.96 -6.14
CA LEU A 362 21.48 -18.95 -5.77
C LEU A 362 21.95 -19.17 -4.32
N LYS A 363 23.28 -19.13 -4.11
CA LYS A 363 23.92 -19.16 -2.80
C LYS A 363 24.59 -17.81 -2.54
N VAL A 364 24.26 -17.18 -1.40
CA VAL A 364 24.87 -15.93 -0.97
C VAL A 364 25.88 -16.24 0.14
N PRO A 365 27.19 -16.02 -0.10
CA PRO A 365 28.23 -16.33 0.90
C PRO A 365 27.99 -15.64 2.23
N GLY A 366 28.05 -16.40 3.34
CA GLY A 366 27.80 -15.91 4.69
C GLY A 366 26.31 -15.74 5.03
N SER A 367 25.41 -16.13 4.12
CA SER A 367 23.95 -16.09 4.29
C SER A 367 23.28 -17.33 3.68
N GLU A 368 23.92 -18.50 3.79
CA GLU A 368 23.51 -19.74 3.11
C GLU A 368 22.13 -20.26 3.52
N SER A 369 21.68 -19.92 4.73
CA SER A 369 20.35 -20.25 5.25
C SER A 369 19.29 -19.19 4.93
N GLY A 370 19.69 -18.07 4.36
CA GLY A 370 18.78 -16.98 3.98
C GLY A 370 17.85 -17.37 2.82
N PHE A 371 16.76 -16.66 2.68
CA PHE A 371 15.73 -16.95 1.68
C PHE A 371 16.03 -16.29 0.33
N PHE A 372 17.22 -16.53 -0.22
CA PHE A 372 17.68 -15.87 -1.44
C PHE A 372 17.30 -16.63 -2.70
N ILE A 373 16.97 -15.85 -3.75
CA ILE A 373 16.78 -16.31 -5.12
C ILE A 373 17.29 -15.21 -6.06
N GLY A 374 17.84 -15.59 -7.20
CA GLY A 374 18.27 -14.63 -8.22
C GLY A 374 17.14 -14.09 -9.07
N GLY A 375 17.43 -13.13 -9.93
CA GLY A 375 16.48 -12.68 -10.95
C GLY A 375 16.19 -13.78 -11.97
N THR A 376 14.92 -14.02 -12.27
CA THR A 376 14.48 -14.97 -13.30
C THR A 376 13.88 -14.25 -14.49
N LEU A 377 14.26 -14.65 -15.70
CA LEU A 377 13.78 -14.06 -16.95
C LEU A 377 13.21 -15.12 -17.88
N PHE A 378 11.95 -14.97 -18.26
CA PHE A 378 11.29 -15.77 -19.28
C PHE A 378 11.04 -14.96 -20.55
N ASP A 379 11.20 -15.60 -21.71
CA ASP A 379 10.77 -15.09 -23.01
C ASP A 379 9.70 -16.01 -23.62
N ASN A 380 9.02 -15.52 -24.66
CA ASN A 380 7.94 -16.23 -25.34
C ASN A 380 6.82 -16.71 -24.40
N VAL A 381 6.54 -15.95 -23.35
CA VAL A 381 5.41 -16.20 -22.46
C VAL A 381 4.10 -15.94 -23.22
N LYS A 382 3.09 -16.78 -22.99
CA LYS A 382 1.77 -16.66 -23.60
C LYS A 382 0.73 -16.24 -22.54
N PRO A 383 -0.38 -15.59 -22.96
CA PRO A 383 -1.41 -15.10 -22.04
C PRO A 383 -2.18 -16.18 -21.26
N ASP A 384 -2.11 -17.44 -21.68
CA ASP A 384 -2.74 -18.58 -21.02
C ASP A 384 -1.84 -19.28 -19.99
N MET A 385 -0.57 -18.89 -19.90
CA MET A 385 0.37 -19.47 -18.94
C MET A 385 0.12 -18.96 -17.52
N LYS A 386 0.25 -19.86 -16.54
CA LYS A 386 0.07 -19.53 -15.12
C LYS A 386 0.97 -18.38 -14.66
N ILE A 387 2.22 -18.32 -15.12
CA ILE A 387 3.17 -17.23 -14.81
C ILE A 387 2.75 -15.87 -15.35
N TYR A 388 1.84 -15.81 -16.34
CA TYR A 388 1.23 -14.58 -16.82
C TYR A 388 -0.07 -14.26 -16.07
N LEU A 389 -0.94 -15.26 -15.86
CA LEU A 389 -2.26 -15.07 -15.29
C LEU A 389 -2.23 -14.69 -13.80
N GLU A 390 -1.34 -15.31 -13.03
CA GLU A 390 -1.32 -15.16 -11.58
C GLU A 390 -0.21 -14.20 -11.10
N GLU A 391 -0.45 -13.54 -9.98
CA GLU A 391 0.53 -12.69 -9.31
C GLU A 391 1.60 -13.55 -8.62
N ILE A 392 2.85 -13.49 -9.10
CA ILE A 392 3.96 -14.29 -8.55
C ILE A 392 4.49 -13.68 -7.26
N PHE A 393 4.59 -12.36 -7.18
CA PHE A 393 5.14 -11.60 -6.06
C PHE A 393 6.56 -12.06 -5.70
N GLY A 394 7.43 -12.02 -6.70
CA GLY A 394 8.82 -12.48 -6.64
C GLY A 394 9.61 -11.99 -7.86
N PRO A 395 10.95 -12.19 -7.91
CA PRO A 395 11.82 -11.65 -8.93
C PRO A 395 11.77 -12.46 -10.24
N VAL A 396 10.58 -12.52 -10.84
CA VAL A 396 10.30 -13.26 -12.08
C VAL A 396 9.69 -12.32 -13.10
N LEU A 397 10.42 -12.07 -14.18
CA LEU A 397 9.98 -11.24 -15.29
C LEU A 397 9.56 -12.11 -16.47
N SER A 398 8.34 -11.90 -16.96
CA SER A 398 7.76 -12.58 -18.11
C SER A 398 7.75 -11.65 -19.32
N CYS A 399 8.41 -12.01 -20.42
CA CYS A 399 8.41 -11.23 -21.67
C CYS A 399 7.44 -11.83 -22.67
N LEU A 400 6.53 -10.99 -23.20
CA LEU A 400 5.62 -11.31 -24.29
C LEU A 400 5.99 -10.44 -25.50
N ARG A 401 5.89 -11.01 -26.70
CA ARG A 401 6.15 -10.33 -27.96
C ARG A 401 4.84 -10.08 -28.71
N VAL A 402 4.62 -8.88 -29.17
CA VAL A 402 3.43 -8.48 -29.94
C VAL A 402 3.82 -7.68 -31.17
N ALA A 403 2.98 -7.72 -32.21
CA ALA A 403 3.34 -7.13 -33.50
C ALA A 403 3.29 -5.60 -33.49
N ASN A 404 2.33 -5.00 -32.80
CA ASN A 404 2.05 -3.57 -32.87
C ASN A 404 1.42 -3.03 -31.59
N PHE A 405 1.24 -1.71 -31.54
CA PHE A 405 0.64 -0.98 -30.41
C PHE A 405 -0.78 -1.46 -30.05
N THR A 406 -1.61 -1.76 -31.05
CA THR A 406 -2.99 -2.20 -30.81
C THR A 406 -3.02 -3.55 -30.10
N ASP A 407 -2.16 -4.48 -30.50
CA ASP A 407 -2.04 -5.78 -29.85
C ASP A 407 -1.53 -5.64 -28.42
N ALA A 408 -0.55 -4.77 -28.17
CA ALA A 408 -0.08 -4.47 -26.82
C ALA A 408 -1.19 -3.90 -25.93
N LEU A 409 -1.96 -2.94 -26.43
CA LEU A 409 -3.06 -2.33 -25.70
C LEU A 409 -4.16 -3.34 -25.38
N ASN A 410 -4.52 -4.19 -26.35
CA ASN A 410 -5.53 -5.23 -26.17
C ASN A 410 -5.08 -6.26 -25.12
N LEU A 411 -3.79 -6.68 -25.17
CA LEU A 411 -3.22 -7.59 -24.19
C LEU A 411 -3.32 -7.02 -22.77
N VAL A 412 -2.90 -5.78 -22.55
CA VAL A 412 -2.99 -5.12 -21.24
C VAL A 412 -4.43 -4.98 -20.78
N ASN A 413 -5.35 -4.60 -21.70
CA ASN A 413 -6.74 -4.40 -21.37
C ASN A 413 -7.49 -5.72 -21.06
N SER A 414 -7.05 -6.86 -21.60
CA SER A 414 -7.63 -8.18 -21.31
C SER A 414 -7.24 -8.73 -19.94
N CYS A 415 -6.21 -8.19 -19.29
CA CYS A 415 -5.79 -8.61 -17.96
C CYS A 415 -6.88 -8.30 -16.93
N GLU A 416 -7.14 -9.25 -16.02
CA GLU A 416 -8.14 -9.09 -14.96
C GLU A 416 -7.73 -8.07 -13.87
N PHE A 417 -6.46 -7.74 -13.78
CA PHE A 417 -5.91 -6.73 -12.89
C PHE A 417 -5.76 -5.38 -13.59
N GLY A 418 -5.84 -4.31 -12.84
CA GLY A 418 -5.71 -2.95 -13.36
C GLY A 418 -5.08 -1.99 -12.36
N ASN A 419 -4.01 -2.42 -11.67
CA ASN A 419 -3.32 -1.60 -10.67
C ASN A 419 -2.43 -0.56 -11.34
N GLY A 420 -1.35 -1.00 -12.01
CA GLY A 420 -0.39 -0.13 -12.67
C GLY A 420 0.04 -0.64 -14.05
N VAL A 421 0.47 0.28 -14.90
CA VAL A 421 1.03 -0.02 -16.22
C VAL A 421 2.00 1.08 -16.63
N ALA A 422 3.05 0.71 -17.40
CA ALA A 422 3.95 1.68 -18.00
C ALA A 422 4.00 1.52 -19.52
N CYS A 423 4.23 2.61 -20.23
CA CYS A 423 4.53 2.62 -21.66
C CYS A 423 5.79 3.44 -21.92
N PHE A 424 6.77 2.83 -22.55
CA PHE A 424 8.03 3.46 -22.94
C PHE A 424 8.00 3.75 -24.44
N THR A 425 8.04 5.02 -24.83
CA THR A 425 7.97 5.50 -26.20
C THR A 425 8.51 6.92 -26.29
N SER A 426 9.01 7.30 -27.44
CA SER A 426 9.35 8.71 -27.80
C SER A 426 8.25 9.36 -28.63
N ASP A 427 7.22 8.61 -29.06
CA ASP A 427 6.09 9.12 -29.84
C ASP A 427 4.99 9.69 -28.94
N GLY A 428 4.76 10.99 -29.05
CA GLY A 428 3.74 11.69 -28.27
C GLY A 428 2.31 11.25 -28.56
N ASN A 429 2.00 10.77 -29.76
CA ASN A 429 0.67 10.27 -30.11
C ASN A 429 0.42 8.90 -29.46
N ILE A 430 1.39 7.98 -29.51
CA ILE A 430 1.33 6.69 -28.82
C ILE A 430 1.17 6.91 -27.33
N ALA A 431 1.97 7.79 -26.73
CA ALA A 431 1.88 8.11 -25.29
C ALA A 431 0.48 8.58 -24.90
N ARG A 432 -0.11 9.50 -25.67
CA ARG A 432 -1.45 10.03 -25.44
C ARG A 432 -2.55 8.97 -25.62
N GLU A 433 -2.49 8.21 -26.73
CA GLU A 433 -3.49 7.16 -27.00
C GLU A 433 -3.41 6.03 -25.97
N PHE A 434 -2.22 5.66 -25.54
CA PHE A 434 -2.04 4.68 -24.47
C PHE A 434 -2.72 5.16 -23.17
N ALA A 435 -2.38 6.36 -22.70
CA ALA A 435 -2.94 6.93 -21.47
C ALA A 435 -4.46 7.04 -21.49
N ARG A 436 -5.06 7.33 -22.68
CA ARG A 436 -6.53 7.43 -22.82
C ARG A 436 -7.24 6.10 -22.90
N ARG A 437 -6.63 5.07 -23.49
CA ARG A 437 -7.34 3.83 -23.89
C ARG A 437 -7.03 2.66 -22.98
N VAL A 438 -5.96 2.71 -22.18
CA VAL A 438 -5.62 1.64 -21.28
C VAL A 438 -6.57 1.62 -20.07
N GLN A 439 -7.04 0.42 -19.70
CA GLN A 439 -8.01 0.19 -18.62
C GLN A 439 -7.29 -0.20 -17.33
N VAL A 440 -6.47 0.71 -16.81
CA VAL A 440 -5.65 0.53 -15.61
C VAL A 440 -5.69 1.82 -14.79
N GLY A 441 -5.68 1.71 -13.47
CA GLY A 441 -5.87 2.84 -12.57
C GLY A 441 -4.70 3.82 -12.50
N MET A 442 -3.46 3.32 -12.66
CA MET A 442 -2.25 4.16 -12.60
C MET A 442 -1.39 3.92 -13.84
N VAL A 443 -1.10 4.96 -14.59
CA VAL A 443 -0.43 4.89 -15.89
C VAL A 443 0.86 5.73 -15.87
N GLY A 444 1.98 5.10 -16.22
CA GLY A 444 3.27 5.76 -16.40
C GLY A 444 3.66 5.88 -17.87
N ILE A 445 3.99 7.08 -18.33
CA ILE A 445 4.64 7.29 -19.63
C ILE A 445 6.11 7.54 -19.36
N ASN A 446 6.96 6.60 -19.78
CA ASN A 446 8.40 6.59 -19.47
C ASN A 446 8.72 6.62 -17.95
N VAL A 447 7.74 6.17 -17.14
CA VAL A 447 7.86 5.99 -15.69
C VAL A 447 7.47 4.55 -15.36
N PRO A 448 8.40 3.69 -14.90
CA PRO A 448 8.14 2.26 -14.76
C PRO A 448 7.18 1.91 -13.62
N ILE A 449 7.22 2.67 -12.53
CA ILE A 449 6.40 2.47 -11.33
C ILE A 449 5.63 3.77 -11.03
N PRO A 450 4.44 3.97 -11.65
CA PRO A 450 3.69 5.23 -11.56
C PRO A 450 2.90 5.36 -10.24
N VAL A 451 3.58 5.27 -9.09
CA VAL A 451 2.95 5.54 -7.79
C VAL A 451 2.65 7.02 -7.67
N PRO A 452 1.37 7.43 -7.55
CA PRO A 452 1.02 8.84 -7.51
C PRO A 452 1.64 9.56 -6.31
N MET A 453 1.88 10.87 -6.49
CA MET A 453 2.26 11.76 -5.39
C MET A 453 1.08 11.92 -4.41
N ALA A 454 1.36 12.36 -3.20
CA ALA A 454 0.41 12.42 -2.08
C ALA A 454 -0.92 13.16 -2.35
N TRP A 455 -0.94 14.08 -3.31
CA TRP A 455 -2.14 14.83 -3.73
C TRP A 455 -3.05 14.07 -4.69
N HIS A 456 -2.54 12.98 -5.30
CA HIS A 456 -3.24 12.13 -6.24
C HIS A 456 -3.42 10.74 -5.62
N GLY A 457 -4.62 10.21 -5.61
CA GLY A 457 -4.92 8.96 -4.92
C GLY A 457 -4.23 7.73 -5.53
N PHE A 458 -3.73 6.83 -4.69
CA PHE A 458 -3.31 5.50 -5.07
C PHE A 458 -4.53 4.58 -5.13
N GLY A 459 -4.74 3.91 -6.25
CA GLY A 459 -5.86 2.99 -6.42
C GLY A 459 -5.65 2.12 -7.65
N GLY A 460 -6.66 1.35 -7.99
CA GLY A 460 -6.63 0.45 -9.13
C GLY A 460 -7.98 0.42 -9.83
N TRP A 461 -8.04 -0.35 -10.91
CA TRP A 461 -9.26 -0.72 -11.59
C TRP A 461 -9.44 -2.24 -11.51
N LYS A 462 -10.56 -2.75 -11.98
CA LYS A 462 -10.87 -4.18 -12.07
C LYS A 462 -10.65 -4.89 -10.72
N LYS A 463 -10.01 -6.09 -10.72
CA LYS A 463 -9.76 -6.86 -9.50
C LYS A 463 -8.60 -6.34 -8.62
N SER A 464 -7.99 -5.21 -8.98
CA SER A 464 -6.97 -4.57 -8.14
C SER A 464 -7.54 -3.64 -7.08
N ILE A 465 -8.85 -3.35 -7.09
CA ILE A 465 -9.55 -2.60 -6.05
C ILE A 465 -10.96 -3.12 -5.87
N PHE A 466 -11.40 -3.22 -4.62
CA PHE A 466 -12.77 -3.45 -4.21
C PHE A 466 -13.20 -2.27 -3.33
N GLY A 467 -14.33 -1.65 -3.66
CA GLY A 467 -14.69 -0.30 -3.27
C GLY A 467 -14.18 0.69 -4.32
N ASP A 468 -14.56 1.95 -4.20
CA ASP A 468 -14.42 2.93 -5.28
C ASP A 468 -13.40 4.04 -4.95
N MET A 469 -13.09 4.27 -3.68
CA MET A 469 -12.23 5.36 -3.25
C MET A 469 -10.75 4.96 -3.17
N HIS A 470 -9.89 5.80 -3.74
CA HIS A 470 -8.44 5.65 -3.67
C HIS A 470 -7.89 5.92 -2.26
N ALA A 471 -6.67 5.46 -1.95
CA ALA A 471 -6.12 5.42 -0.61
C ALA A 471 -5.86 6.81 -0.02
N TYR A 472 -5.21 7.73 -0.62
CA TYR A 472 -4.89 9.06 -0.11
C TYR A 472 -5.36 10.16 -1.08
N GLY A 473 -4.84 11.37 -0.99
CA GLY A 473 -5.34 12.50 -1.75
C GLY A 473 -6.75 12.92 -1.31
N LYS A 474 -7.48 13.59 -2.18
CA LYS A 474 -8.86 14.02 -1.91
C LYS A 474 -9.82 12.86 -1.64
N GLU A 475 -9.63 11.74 -2.35
CA GLU A 475 -10.43 10.52 -2.16
C GLU A 475 -10.22 9.90 -0.77
N GLY A 476 -8.99 9.90 -0.25
CA GLY A 476 -8.71 9.48 1.12
C GLY A 476 -9.44 10.33 2.16
N VAL A 477 -9.49 11.66 1.97
CA VAL A 477 -10.27 12.54 2.84
C VAL A 477 -11.77 12.22 2.76
N ARG A 478 -12.30 11.97 1.56
CA ARG A 478 -13.69 11.55 1.38
C ARG A 478 -13.97 10.20 2.03
N PHE A 479 -13.03 9.25 1.92
CA PHE A 479 -13.14 7.93 2.52
C PHE A 479 -13.29 8.01 4.05
N TYR A 480 -12.50 8.85 4.71
CA TYR A 480 -12.49 8.99 6.17
C TYR A 480 -13.48 10.04 6.73
N THR A 481 -14.33 10.60 5.87
CA THR A 481 -15.35 11.58 6.30
C THR A 481 -16.72 11.28 5.72
N LYS A 482 -17.76 11.79 6.36
CA LYS A 482 -19.13 11.81 5.84
C LYS A 482 -19.60 13.24 5.71
N GLN A 483 -20.36 13.51 4.65
CA GLN A 483 -20.95 14.81 4.38
C GLN A 483 -22.28 14.93 5.11
N LYS A 484 -22.56 16.13 5.66
CA LYS A 484 -23.84 16.53 6.19
C LYS A 484 -24.26 17.80 5.47
N SER A 485 -25.45 17.83 4.93
CA SER A 485 -26.08 19.03 4.38
C SER A 485 -26.96 19.67 5.45
N VAL A 486 -26.91 20.99 5.57
CA VAL A 486 -27.70 21.79 6.50
C VAL A 486 -28.47 22.83 5.69
N MET A 487 -29.79 22.86 5.83
CA MET A 487 -30.63 23.91 5.34
C MET A 487 -31.02 24.78 6.52
N GLN A 488 -30.93 26.07 6.35
CA GLN A 488 -31.23 27.05 7.43
C GLN A 488 -32.16 28.11 6.91
N ARG A 489 -33.26 28.32 7.64
CA ARG A 489 -34.19 29.44 7.42
C ARG A 489 -34.03 30.44 8.59
N TRP A 490 -34.00 31.71 8.27
CA TRP A 490 -33.89 32.75 9.27
C TRP A 490 -35.21 33.02 9.98
N PRO A 491 -35.21 33.39 11.26
CA PRO A 491 -36.42 33.48 12.11
C PRO A 491 -37.55 34.33 11.55
N GLU A 492 -37.25 35.36 10.79
CA GLU A 492 -38.26 36.28 10.22
C GLU A 492 -39.22 35.61 9.24
N SER A 493 -38.77 34.51 8.60
CA SER A 493 -39.58 33.73 7.65
C SER A 493 -40.47 32.67 8.32
N ILE A 494 -40.23 32.33 9.59
CA ILE A 494 -41.00 31.32 10.34
C ILE A 494 -42.41 31.82 10.73
N ALA A 495 -42.66 33.14 10.72
CA ALA A 495 -43.92 33.76 11.14
C ALA A 495 -45.12 33.48 10.19
N LYS A 496 -44.96 32.77 9.08
CA LYS A 496 -45.99 32.61 8.02
C LYS A 496 -46.87 31.34 8.13
N GLY A 497 -46.80 30.61 9.25
CA GLY A 497 -47.63 29.41 9.46
C GLY A 497 -46.98 28.12 8.97
N ALA A 498 -47.70 27.00 9.01
CA ALA A 498 -47.20 25.68 8.59
C ALA A 498 -47.04 25.58 7.08
N GLU A 499 -45.85 25.20 6.62
CA GLU A 499 -45.58 24.94 5.22
C GLU A 499 -45.67 23.43 4.92
N PHE A 500 -46.59 23.06 4.04
CA PHE A 500 -46.80 21.64 3.62
C PHE A 500 -46.14 21.30 2.29
N VAL A 501 -45.40 22.22 1.69
CA VAL A 501 -44.71 22.06 0.40
C VAL A 501 -43.20 22.23 0.64
N MET A 502 -42.42 21.37 -0.02
CA MET A 502 -40.96 21.48 0.04
C MET A 502 -40.50 22.82 -0.57
N PRO A 503 -39.47 23.48 0.02
CA PRO A 503 -38.92 24.71 -0.53
C PRO A 503 -38.37 24.47 -1.96
N THR A 504 -38.77 25.35 -2.88
CA THR A 504 -38.29 25.31 -4.28
C THR A 504 -37.87 26.73 -4.69
N SER A 505 -36.92 26.79 -5.65
CA SER A 505 -36.64 28.05 -6.37
C SER A 505 -37.82 28.36 -7.28
N LYS A 506 -38.36 29.58 -7.18
CA LYS A 506 -39.38 30.11 -8.10
C LYS A 506 -38.71 30.86 -9.23
#